data_6ddf8ab8aee72c4d72059b1b689ccde2
#
_entry.id   6ddf8ab8aee72c4d72059b1b689ccde2
#
_cell.length_a   1.000
_cell.length_b   1.000
_cell.length_c   1.000
_cell.angle_alpha   90.00
_cell.angle_beta   90.00
_cell.angle_gamma   90.00
#
_symmetry.space_group_name_H-M   'P 1'
#
loop_
_entity.id
_entity.type
_entity.pdbx_description
1 polymer ?
#
loop_
_entity_poly.entity_id
_entity_poly.type
_entity_poly.pdbx_seq_one_letter_code
_entity_poly.pdbx_strand_id
1 'polypeptide(L)'
;MYRLTARVEIESTRKWVITQVTALQIERSTEDLTDTCKITLPKRMLWDQREGVPLRRGDKVRVSLGYDDDLQLAFVGYIREIGFKTPVVLECEDEMYRLKTQPTLPKAYKSATLEGVLRDQGIATPIRVMGEQHLGAYRVQADTVASLLGTLKEQGIRSFFRYEDGQAVLYSGVLFDHDVGKATRQVIATGINLISDSQLKQQHADTLRLKVKAISLQPEGRGQKKKIKVEVGDKDGELRTLHTYNKSESELRQWAEQELQRLKQDGLTGSVTTFGARLIDKLDHVAIRLEGKRMGVYQAKKVVIKYGADGLRQEVTLGYRVAQ
;
A
#
# COMPACT_ATOMS: atom_id res chain seq x y z
N MET A 1 8.36 -30.22 13.23
CA MET A 1 7.30 -29.86 12.27
C MET A 1 6.71 -28.54 12.74
N TYR A 2 6.77 -27.49 11.95
CA TYR A 2 6.22 -26.19 12.32
C TYR A 2 4.70 -26.20 12.26
N ARG A 3 4.04 -25.71 13.31
CA ARG A 3 2.58 -25.56 13.36
C ARG A 3 2.20 -24.17 12.83
N LEU A 4 1.42 -24.15 11.78
CA LEU A 4 0.85 -22.90 11.24
C LEU A 4 -0.20 -22.35 12.21
N THR A 5 -0.03 -21.09 12.64
CA THR A 5 -0.86 -20.46 13.66
C THR A 5 -1.43 -19.12 13.19
N ALA A 6 -2.71 -18.92 13.43
CA ALA A 6 -3.40 -17.65 13.22
C ALA A 6 -4.12 -17.25 14.51
N ARG A 7 -4.14 -15.95 14.79
CA ARG A 7 -4.93 -15.35 15.88
C ARG A 7 -5.67 -14.13 15.34
N VAL A 8 -6.99 -14.20 15.37
CA VAL A 8 -7.87 -13.12 14.96
C VAL A 8 -8.58 -12.60 16.21
N GLU A 9 -8.33 -11.36 16.56
CA GLU A 9 -8.99 -10.67 17.67
C GLU A 9 -10.01 -9.69 17.09
N ILE A 10 -11.25 -9.73 17.57
CA ILE A 10 -12.33 -8.86 17.11
C ILE A 10 -12.94 -8.16 18.33
N GLU A 11 -12.92 -6.85 18.32
CA GLU A 11 -13.53 -5.99 19.33
C GLU A 11 -14.95 -5.62 18.87
N SER A 12 -15.95 -6.29 19.45
CA SER A 12 -17.37 -6.04 19.25
C SER A 12 -18.01 -5.65 20.60
N THR A 13 -19.22 -6.10 20.90
CA THR A 13 -19.84 -5.97 22.23
C THR A 13 -18.99 -6.65 23.32
N ARG A 14 -18.23 -7.66 22.93
CA ARG A 14 -17.18 -8.32 23.72
C ARG A 14 -15.97 -8.60 22.83
N LYS A 15 -14.83 -8.89 23.43
CA LYS A 15 -13.63 -9.31 22.72
C LYS A 15 -13.74 -10.79 22.33
N TRP A 16 -13.61 -11.05 21.03
CA TRP A 16 -13.52 -12.39 20.47
C TRP A 16 -12.08 -12.71 20.11
N VAL A 17 -11.64 -13.92 20.40
CA VAL A 17 -10.33 -14.44 19.96
C VAL A 17 -10.59 -15.74 19.21
N ILE A 18 -10.28 -15.72 17.91
CA ILE A 18 -10.49 -16.84 17.01
C ILE A 18 -9.11 -17.35 16.58
N THR A 19 -8.81 -18.61 16.91
CA THR A 19 -7.55 -19.26 16.55
C THR A 19 -7.71 -20.29 15.44
N GLN A 20 -8.95 -20.67 15.13
CA GLN A 20 -9.27 -21.58 14.04
C GLN A 20 -9.78 -20.78 12.85
N VAL A 21 -8.96 -20.65 11.83
CA VAL A 21 -9.28 -19.97 10.57
C VAL A 21 -9.02 -20.93 9.43
N THR A 22 -9.98 -21.04 8.50
CA THR A 22 -9.83 -21.93 7.34
C THR A 22 -8.89 -21.37 6.29
N ALA A 23 -9.05 -20.10 5.98
CA ALA A 23 -8.20 -19.38 5.05
C ALA A 23 -8.21 -17.89 5.38
N LEU A 24 -7.12 -17.22 5.02
CA LEU A 24 -7.00 -15.77 5.18
C LEU A 24 -6.17 -15.22 4.02
N GLN A 25 -6.60 -14.07 3.50
CA GLN A 25 -5.87 -13.34 2.48
C GLN A 25 -5.81 -11.86 2.87
N ILE A 26 -4.62 -11.31 2.91
CA ILE A 26 -4.37 -9.87 3.14
C ILE A 26 -3.72 -9.31 1.89
N GLU A 27 -4.24 -8.20 1.41
CA GLU A 27 -3.65 -7.44 0.30
C GLU A 27 -3.24 -6.06 0.78
N ARG A 28 -1.99 -5.71 0.57
CA ARG A 28 -1.40 -4.41 0.89
C ARG A 28 -0.78 -3.82 -0.35
N SER A 29 -1.05 -2.55 -0.63
CA SER A 29 -0.55 -1.92 -1.84
C SER A 29 -0.23 -0.45 -1.59
N THR A 30 0.82 0.07 -2.24
CA THR A 30 1.12 1.50 -2.29
C THR A 30 0.29 2.22 -3.36
N GLU A 31 -0.38 1.48 -4.23
CA GLU A 31 -1.21 2.03 -5.31
C GLU A 31 -2.68 2.12 -4.94
N ASP A 32 -3.13 1.25 -4.03
CA ASP A 32 -4.50 1.26 -3.55
C ASP A 32 -4.61 2.07 -2.27
N LEU A 33 -5.74 2.77 -2.10
CA LEU A 33 -5.98 3.57 -0.91
C LEU A 33 -6.21 2.70 0.33
N THR A 34 -6.74 1.49 0.13
CA THR A 34 -7.23 0.63 1.19
C THR A 34 -6.54 -0.72 1.13
N ASP A 35 -5.94 -1.15 2.25
CA ASP A 35 -5.53 -2.53 2.43
C ASP A 35 -6.76 -3.36 2.83
N THR A 36 -6.82 -4.60 2.38
CA THR A 36 -7.95 -5.49 2.63
C THR A 36 -7.51 -6.78 3.31
N CYS A 37 -8.42 -7.34 4.10
CA CYS A 37 -8.24 -8.66 4.70
C CYS A 37 -9.53 -9.46 4.57
N LYS A 38 -9.44 -10.63 3.95
CA LYS A 38 -10.53 -11.59 3.84
C LYS A 38 -10.26 -12.77 4.76
N ILE A 39 -11.16 -13.02 5.71
CA ILE A 39 -11.04 -14.09 6.70
C ILE A 39 -12.16 -15.10 6.47
N THR A 40 -11.81 -16.34 6.16
CA THR A 40 -12.76 -17.44 6.03
C THR A 40 -12.75 -18.29 7.29
N LEU A 41 -13.88 -18.31 7.99
CA LEU A 41 -14.05 -19.05 9.23
C LEU A 41 -14.45 -20.50 8.96
N PRO A 42 -14.22 -21.43 9.89
CA PRO A 42 -14.66 -22.83 9.75
C PRO A 42 -16.17 -22.94 9.52
N LYS A 43 -16.59 -23.96 8.77
CA LYS A 43 -18.02 -24.24 8.50
C LYS A 43 -18.84 -24.41 9.76
N ARG A 44 -18.24 -24.94 10.82
CA ARG A 44 -18.88 -25.14 12.13
C ARG A 44 -18.14 -24.27 13.15
N MET A 45 -18.59 -23.04 13.30
CA MET A 45 -18.22 -22.22 14.46
C MET A 45 -19.31 -22.35 15.53
N LEU A 46 -18.88 -22.52 16.77
CA LEU A 46 -19.77 -22.51 17.93
C LEU A 46 -20.14 -21.06 18.28
N TRP A 47 -21.00 -20.47 17.46
CA TRP A 47 -21.76 -19.29 17.87
C TRP A 47 -22.96 -19.76 18.72
N ASP A 48 -23.41 -18.91 19.64
CA ASP A 48 -24.70 -19.17 20.26
C ASP A 48 -25.78 -19.21 19.18
N GLN A 49 -26.38 -20.40 18.99
CA GLN A 49 -27.31 -20.65 17.88
C GLN A 49 -28.55 -19.75 17.94
N ARG A 50 -28.84 -19.14 19.10
CA ARG A 50 -29.99 -18.25 19.31
C ARG A 50 -29.69 -16.81 18.87
N GLU A 51 -28.43 -16.37 18.89
CA GLU A 51 -28.05 -15.01 18.60
C GLU A 51 -27.43 -14.81 17.20
N GLY A 52 -27.13 -15.90 16.47
CA GLY A 52 -26.47 -15.84 15.18
C GLY A 52 -25.00 -15.43 15.29
N VAL A 53 -24.45 -14.78 14.25
CA VAL A 53 -23.07 -14.29 14.23
C VAL A 53 -23.00 -13.00 15.06
N PRO A 54 -22.28 -12.97 16.19
CA PRO A 54 -22.28 -11.84 17.13
C PRO A 54 -21.31 -10.71 16.72
N LEU A 55 -20.98 -10.62 15.45
CA LEU A 55 -20.09 -9.65 14.85
C LEU A 55 -20.88 -8.62 14.05
N ARG A 56 -20.36 -7.41 13.95
CA ARG A 56 -21.01 -6.29 13.27
C ARG A 56 -20.04 -5.60 12.31
N ARG A 57 -20.60 -4.96 11.31
CA ARG A 57 -19.86 -4.01 10.48
C ARG A 57 -19.32 -2.88 11.36
N GLY A 58 -18.03 -2.55 11.17
CA GLY A 58 -17.33 -1.56 11.97
C GLY A 58 -16.62 -2.11 13.22
N ASP A 59 -16.79 -3.40 13.55
CA ASP A 59 -16.00 -4.03 14.61
C ASP A 59 -14.52 -4.03 14.22
N LYS A 60 -13.66 -3.70 15.19
CA LYS A 60 -12.21 -3.65 14.98
C LYS A 60 -11.63 -5.05 14.95
N VAL A 61 -10.74 -5.30 13.99
CA VAL A 61 -10.11 -6.59 13.76
C VAL A 61 -8.59 -6.43 13.84
N ARG A 62 -7.94 -7.36 14.55
CA ARG A 62 -6.50 -7.53 14.58
C ARG A 62 -6.17 -8.97 14.18
N VAL A 63 -5.30 -9.15 13.20
CA VAL A 63 -4.87 -10.45 12.73
C VAL A 63 -3.38 -10.61 12.97
N SER A 64 -2.99 -11.70 13.63
CA SER A 64 -1.61 -12.11 13.80
C SER A 64 -1.41 -13.49 13.19
N LEU A 65 -0.33 -13.67 12.44
CA LEU A 65 0.01 -14.89 11.72
C LEU A 65 1.45 -15.29 12.00
N GLY A 66 1.72 -16.59 11.99
CA GLY A 66 3.07 -17.10 12.17
C GLY A 66 3.15 -18.61 12.24
N TYR A 67 4.25 -19.09 12.74
CA TYR A 67 4.50 -20.50 12.98
C TYR A 67 4.73 -20.71 14.48
N ASP A 68 4.19 -21.81 15.00
CA ASP A 68 4.18 -22.14 16.41
C ASP A 68 3.57 -20.99 17.22
N ASP A 69 4.28 -20.42 18.16
CA ASP A 69 3.82 -19.29 18.97
C ASP A 69 4.48 -17.96 18.58
N ASP A 70 5.31 -17.95 17.52
CA ASP A 70 5.91 -16.73 16.97
C ASP A 70 4.93 -16.03 16.02
N LEU A 71 4.04 -15.24 16.60
CA LEU A 71 3.00 -14.50 15.88
C LEU A 71 3.41 -13.08 15.57
N GLN A 72 3.35 -12.71 14.30
CA GLN A 72 3.57 -11.36 13.82
C GLN A 72 2.24 -10.70 13.45
N LEU A 73 2.11 -9.41 13.77
CA LEU A 73 0.94 -8.64 13.39
C LEU A 73 0.85 -8.53 11.87
N ALA A 74 -0.21 -9.10 11.31
CA ALA A 74 -0.42 -9.15 9.87
C ALA A 74 -1.43 -8.12 9.37
N PHE A 75 -2.44 -7.74 10.15
CA PHE A 75 -3.46 -6.78 9.75
C PHE A 75 -4.15 -6.15 10.95
N VAL A 76 -4.49 -4.87 10.82
CA VAL A 76 -5.38 -4.16 11.73
C VAL A 76 -6.37 -3.35 10.89
N GLY A 77 -7.64 -3.43 11.24
CA GLY A 77 -8.69 -2.72 10.51
C GLY A 77 -10.07 -2.98 11.08
N TYR A 78 -11.07 -2.91 10.22
CA TYR A 78 -12.49 -2.98 10.60
C TYR A 78 -13.24 -3.91 9.66
N ILE A 79 -14.26 -4.60 10.18
CA ILE A 79 -15.17 -5.40 9.38
C ILE A 79 -15.97 -4.47 8.47
N ARG A 80 -15.81 -4.63 7.16
CA ARG A 80 -16.59 -3.95 6.15
C ARG A 80 -17.89 -4.68 5.85
N GLU A 81 -17.79 -6.01 5.73
CA GLU A 81 -18.90 -6.87 5.34
C GLU A 81 -18.79 -8.25 5.97
N ILE A 82 -19.91 -8.85 6.27
CA ILE A 82 -20.01 -10.21 6.80
C ILE A 82 -20.85 -11.03 5.83
N GLY A 83 -20.22 -12.01 5.18
CA GLY A 83 -20.91 -13.00 4.35
C GLY A 83 -21.52 -14.10 5.22
N PHE A 84 -22.85 -14.13 5.31
CA PHE A 84 -23.57 -15.11 6.15
C PHE A 84 -23.73 -16.51 5.52
N LYS A 85 -23.18 -16.72 4.33
CA LYS A 85 -23.14 -18.07 3.74
C LYS A 85 -22.10 -18.94 4.44
N THR A 86 -22.31 -20.24 4.46
CA THR A 86 -21.36 -21.20 5.03
C THR A 86 -20.29 -21.56 4.00
N PRO A 87 -18.99 -21.37 4.27
CA PRO A 87 -18.41 -20.79 5.48
C PRO A 87 -18.64 -19.28 5.61
N VAL A 88 -18.67 -18.77 6.83
CA VAL A 88 -18.74 -17.32 7.09
C VAL A 88 -17.44 -16.66 6.61
N VAL A 89 -17.59 -15.58 5.87
CA VAL A 89 -16.47 -14.80 5.37
C VAL A 89 -16.57 -13.37 5.92
N LEU A 90 -15.49 -12.90 6.55
CA LEU A 90 -15.37 -11.52 6.97
C LEU A 90 -14.48 -10.77 5.96
N GLU A 91 -15.00 -9.69 5.41
CA GLU A 91 -14.24 -8.77 4.59
C GLU A 91 -13.91 -7.53 5.42
N CYS A 92 -12.61 -7.24 5.56
CA CYS A 92 -12.10 -6.17 6.40
C CYS A 92 -11.28 -5.18 5.58
N GLU A 93 -11.27 -3.93 6.02
CA GLU A 93 -10.48 -2.83 5.49
C GLU A 93 -9.64 -2.21 6.61
N ASP A 94 -8.50 -1.62 6.26
CA ASP A 94 -7.62 -0.92 7.20
C ASP A 94 -8.26 0.37 7.77
N GLU A 95 -7.48 1.28 8.34
CA GLU A 95 -7.98 2.57 8.88
C GLU A 95 -8.67 3.45 7.82
N MET A 96 -8.49 3.18 6.52
CA MET A 96 -9.22 3.87 5.47
C MET A 96 -10.74 3.68 5.59
N TYR A 97 -11.20 2.57 6.18
CA TYR A 97 -12.61 2.34 6.50
C TYR A 97 -13.23 3.52 7.26
N ARG A 98 -12.52 4.08 8.24
CA ARG A 98 -12.98 5.24 9.01
C ARG A 98 -13.00 6.51 8.17
N LEU A 99 -11.97 6.72 7.33
CA LEU A 99 -11.89 7.89 6.47
C LEU A 99 -12.95 7.90 5.36
N LYS A 100 -13.49 6.74 4.98
CA LYS A 100 -14.60 6.62 4.03
C LYS A 100 -15.93 7.18 4.58
N THR A 101 -16.06 7.24 5.89
CA THR A 101 -17.25 7.78 6.58
C THR A 101 -17.00 9.15 7.23
N GLN A 102 -15.75 9.56 7.36
CA GLN A 102 -15.37 10.85 7.93
C GLN A 102 -15.64 11.96 6.92
N PRO A 103 -16.54 12.91 7.19
CA PRO A 103 -16.78 14.05 6.30
C PRO A 103 -15.54 14.95 6.25
N THR A 104 -15.32 15.59 5.11
CA THR A 104 -14.29 16.62 4.99
C THR A 104 -14.70 17.92 5.66
N LEU A 105 -13.70 18.67 6.12
CA LEU A 105 -13.88 20.05 6.58
C LEU A 105 -13.64 20.98 5.37
N PRO A 106 -14.69 21.66 4.84
CA PRO A 106 -14.56 22.51 3.68
C PRO A 106 -13.63 23.69 4.00
N LYS A 107 -12.55 23.82 3.25
CA LYS A 107 -11.59 24.90 3.43
C LYS A 107 -10.96 25.30 2.09
N ALA A 108 -10.73 26.62 1.92
CA ALA A 108 -10.01 27.16 0.78
C ALA A 108 -8.67 27.76 1.26
N TYR A 109 -7.61 27.44 0.55
CA TYR A 109 -6.26 27.86 0.83
C TYR A 109 -5.74 28.76 -0.30
N LYS A 110 -5.06 29.85 0.03
CA LYS A 110 -4.31 30.66 -0.96
C LYS A 110 -3.01 29.95 -1.37
N SER A 111 -2.35 29.32 -0.41
CA SER A 111 -1.17 28.48 -0.61
C SER A 111 -1.26 27.30 0.35
N ALA A 112 -1.48 26.11 -0.18
CA ALA A 112 -1.63 24.88 0.59
C ALA A 112 -0.39 24.00 0.49
N THR A 113 -0.02 23.39 1.59
CA THR A 113 0.83 22.20 1.60
C THR A 113 -0.03 20.97 1.80
N LEU A 114 0.41 19.82 1.30
CA LEU A 114 -0.31 18.56 1.50
C LEU A 114 -0.52 18.26 3.00
N GLU A 115 0.55 18.43 3.79
CA GLU A 115 0.50 18.23 5.24
C GLU A 115 -0.55 19.13 5.91
N GLY A 116 -0.56 20.43 5.55
CA GLY A 116 -1.52 21.39 6.10
C GLY A 116 -2.96 21.02 5.75
N VAL A 117 -3.23 20.61 4.50
CA VAL A 117 -4.56 20.18 4.09
C VAL A 117 -5.01 18.94 4.85
N LEU A 118 -4.16 17.91 4.96
CA LEU A 118 -4.52 16.67 5.66
C LEU A 118 -4.70 16.88 7.17
N ARG A 119 -3.84 17.67 7.80
CA ARG A 119 -3.94 18.00 9.24
C ARG A 119 -5.25 18.70 9.55
N ASP A 120 -5.66 19.64 8.71
CA ASP A 120 -6.92 20.38 8.88
C ASP A 120 -8.16 19.50 8.74
N GLN A 121 -8.06 18.28 8.16
CA GLN A 121 -9.18 17.35 8.11
C GLN A 121 -9.44 16.62 9.42
N GLY A 122 -8.66 16.85 10.47
CA GLY A 122 -8.87 16.21 11.77
C GLY A 122 -8.69 14.70 11.74
N ILE A 123 -7.77 14.19 10.89
CA ILE A 123 -7.44 12.76 10.85
C ILE A 123 -6.79 12.36 12.18
N ALA A 124 -7.38 11.39 12.88
CA ALA A 124 -6.95 11.00 14.22
C ALA A 124 -5.61 10.25 14.26
N THR A 125 -5.19 9.65 13.14
CA THR A 125 -3.92 8.93 13.04
C THR A 125 -2.77 9.87 12.69
N PRO A 126 -1.53 9.58 13.13
CA PRO A 126 -0.37 10.31 12.68
C PRO A 126 -0.26 10.34 11.15
N ILE A 127 0.18 11.47 10.60
CA ILE A 127 0.35 11.69 9.17
C ILE A 127 1.83 11.83 8.88
N ARG A 128 2.32 11.08 7.89
CA ARG A 128 3.68 11.20 7.36
C ARG A 128 3.61 11.57 5.88
N VAL A 129 4.02 12.79 5.58
CA VAL A 129 4.09 13.26 4.20
C VAL A 129 5.41 12.82 3.57
N MET A 130 5.33 12.19 2.40
CA MET A 130 6.47 11.75 1.62
C MET A 130 6.89 12.87 0.66
N GLY A 131 7.98 13.56 0.98
CA GLY A 131 8.47 14.74 0.28
C GLY A 131 7.61 16.00 0.54
N GLU A 132 8.17 17.16 0.28
CA GLU A 132 7.41 18.41 0.35
C GLU A 132 6.47 18.55 -0.85
N GLN A 133 5.17 18.63 -0.58
CA GLN A 133 4.16 18.78 -1.61
C GLN A 133 3.40 20.09 -1.44
N HIS A 134 3.68 21.05 -2.31
CA HIS A 134 2.97 22.33 -2.40
C HIS A 134 1.81 22.21 -3.39
N LEU A 135 0.59 22.30 -2.91
CA LEU A 135 -0.62 22.21 -3.73
C LEU A 135 -1.02 23.57 -4.34
N GLY A 136 -0.41 24.66 -3.88
CA GLY A 136 -0.75 26.01 -4.28
C GLY A 136 -2.15 26.44 -3.81
N ALA A 137 -2.87 27.21 -4.61
CA ALA A 137 -4.27 27.53 -4.30
C ALA A 137 -5.11 26.25 -4.37
N TYR A 138 -5.71 25.86 -3.25
CA TYR A 138 -6.43 24.60 -3.12
C TYR A 138 -7.75 24.80 -2.39
N ARG A 139 -8.79 24.09 -2.84
CA ARG A 139 -10.09 24.07 -2.18
C ARG A 139 -10.52 22.62 -1.98
N VAL A 140 -10.84 22.25 -0.75
CA VAL A 140 -11.42 20.96 -0.42
C VAL A 140 -12.88 20.93 -0.90
N GLN A 141 -13.21 19.98 -1.79
CA GLN A 141 -14.54 19.84 -2.40
C GLN A 141 -15.07 18.39 -2.30
N ALA A 142 -14.28 17.49 -1.74
CA ALA A 142 -14.67 16.08 -1.57
C ALA A 142 -15.64 15.93 -0.38
N ASP A 143 -16.53 14.96 -0.43
CA ASP A 143 -17.51 14.70 0.64
C ASP A 143 -16.87 14.03 1.85
N THR A 144 -15.94 13.09 1.62
CA THR A 144 -15.24 12.35 2.68
C THR A 144 -13.73 12.50 2.55
N VAL A 145 -13.03 12.26 3.66
CA VAL A 145 -11.56 12.27 3.65
C VAL A 145 -10.99 11.24 2.68
N ALA A 146 -11.57 10.04 2.60
CA ALA A 146 -11.14 9.04 1.62
C ALA A 146 -11.34 9.51 0.18
N SER A 147 -12.45 10.20 -0.15
CA SER A 147 -12.65 10.77 -1.49
C SER A 147 -11.70 11.92 -1.78
N LEU A 148 -11.32 12.73 -0.77
CA LEU A 148 -10.25 13.71 -0.90
C LEU A 148 -8.92 13.04 -1.27
N LEU A 149 -8.54 11.97 -0.56
CA LEU A 149 -7.33 11.19 -0.87
C LEU A 149 -7.41 10.55 -2.27
N GLY A 150 -8.60 10.11 -2.69
CA GLY A 150 -8.86 9.63 -4.06
C GLY A 150 -8.58 10.70 -5.11
N THR A 151 -9.08 11.92 -4.91
CA THR A 151 -8.80 13.06 -5.80
C THR A 151 -7.30 13.40 -5.86
N LEU A 152 -6.61 13.33 -4.72
CA LEU A 152 -5.16 13.54 -4.66
C LEU A 152 -4.40 12.40 -5.39
N LYS A 153 -4.90 11.16 -5.32
CA LYS A 153 -4.35 10.02 -6.06
C LYS A 153 -4.39 10.25 -7.58
N GLU A 154 -5.47 10.80 -8.11
CA GLU A 154 -5.58 11.18 -9.53
C GLU A 154 -4.52 12.23 -9.94
N GLN A 155 -4.04 13.00 -8.98
CA GLN A 155 -2.98 13.99 -9.16
C GLN A 155 -1.58 13.42 -8.87
N GLY A 156 -1.45 12.09 -8.68
CA GLY A 156 -0.18 11.41 -8.45
C GLY A 156 0.27 11.34 -6.99
N ILE A 157 -0.52 11.88 -6.05
CA ILE A 157 -0.25 11.78 -4.62
C ILE A 157 -0.85 10.48 -4.10
N ARG A 158 -0.01 9.54 -3.70
CA ARG A 158 -0.43 8.27 -3.12
C ARG A 158 -0.70 8.43 -1.63
N SER A 159 -1.71 7.74 -1.14
CA SER A 159 -2.04 7.71 0.28
C SER A 159 -2.40 6.29 0.69
N PHE A 160 -1.84 5.81 1.79
CA PHE A 160 -2.07 4.47 2.33
C PHE A 160 -1.69 4.43 3.80
N PHE A 161 -2.20 3.45 4.53
CA PHE A 161 -1.81 3.23 5.92
C PHE A 161 -0.68 2.20 6.04
N ARG A 162 0.23 2.45 6.98
CA ARG A 162 1.13 1.43 7.55
C ARG A 162 0.87 1.32 9.05
N TYR A 163 1.16 0.15 9.61
CA TYR A 163 1.05 -0.06 11.03
C TYR A 163 2.45 -0.08 11.65
N GLU A 164 2.77 0.94 12.43
CA GLU A 164 4.10 1.17 13.02
C GLU A 164 3.96 1.42 14.52
N ASP A 165 4.86 0.84 15.32
CA ASP A 165 4.94 1.04 16.77
C ASP A 165 3.57 0.90 17.49
N GLY A 166 2.73 -0.01 17.04
CA GLY A 166 1.43 -0.27 17.64
C GLY A 166 0.29 0.62 17.17
N GLN A 167 0.50 1.51 16.22
CA GLN A 167 -0.52 2.42 15.67
C GLN A 167 -0.51 2.50 14.14
N ALA A 168 -1.66 2.84 13.56
CA ALA A 168 -1.76 3.15 12.15
C ALA A 168 -1.15 4.54 11.87
N VAL A 169 -0.40 4.67 10.79
CA VAL A 169 0.19 5.92 10.31
C VAL A 169 -0.24 6.12 8.86
N LEU A 170 -0.84 7.27 8.56
CA LEU A 170 -1.20 7.64 7.20
C LEU A 170 0.04 8.18 6.48
N TYR A 171 0.49 7.48 5.45
CA TYR A 171 1.49 7.95 4.50
C TYR A 171 0.78 8.65 3.35
N SER A 172 1.25 9.83 2.95
CA SER A 172 0.72 10.54 1.79
C SER A 172 1.83 11.31 1.10
N GLY A 173 1.87 11.24 -0.24
CA GLY A 173 2.87 11.96 -1.03
C GLY A 173 3.21 11.27 -2.35
N VAL A 174 4.33 11.66 -2.95
CA VAL A 174 4.86 11.06 -4.17
C VAL A 174 5.84 9.96 -3.80
N LEU A 175 5.60 8.74 -4.29
CA LEU A 175 6.36 7.54 -3.93
C LEU A 175 7.85 7.57 -4.31
N PHE A 176 8.27 8.53 -5.10
CA PHE A 176 9.65 8.64 -5.60
C PHE A 176 10.61 9.29 -4.61
N ASP A 177 10.11 9.98 -3.61
CA ASP A 177 10.93 10.58 -2.57
C ASP A 177 11.28 9.55 -1.49
N HIS A 178 12.54 9.20 -1.47
CA HIS A 178 13.13 7.96 -1.00
C HIS A 178 13.17 7.70 0.48
N ASP A 179 12.82 8.64 1.31
CA ASP A 179 13.00 8.45 2.74
C ASP A 179 11.73 7.91 3.39
N VAL A 180 11.52 6.61 3.24
CA VAL A 180 10.42 5.92 3.89
C VAL A 180 10.83 5.39 5.27
N GLY A 181 11.53 6.20 6.01
CA GLY A 181 11.97 6.18 7.40
C GLY A 181 12.09 4.85 8.17
N LYS A 182 11.24 3.85 7.99
CA LYS A 182 11.25 2.58 8.74
C LYS A 182 11.12 1.33 7.85
N ALA A 183 11.67 1.39 6.62
CA ALA A 183 11.66 0.23 5.74
C ALA A 183 12.53 -0.90 6.31
N THR A 184 11.94 -2.07 6.49
CA THR A 184 12.66 -3.29 6.89
C THR A 184 13.33 -3.89 5.67
N ARG A 185 14.57 -4.38 5.81
CA ARG A 185 15.26 -5.08 4.72
C ARG A 185 15.17 -6.58 4.91
N GLN A 186 14.65 -7.27 3.90
CA GLN A 186 14.59 -8.73 3.86
C GLN A 186 15.30 -9.29 2.64
N VAL A 187 15.78 -10.54 2.75
CA VAL A 187 16.44 -11.25 1.65
C VAL A 187 15.56 -12.40 1.21
N ILE A 188 15.24 -12.44 -0.09
CA ILE A 188 14.57 -13.57 -0.73
C ILE A 188 15.59 -14.25 -1.65
N ALA A 189 15.85 -15.54 -1.41
CA ALA A 189 16.91 -16.27 -2.09
C ALA A 189 16.47 -17.68 -2.49
N THR A 190 16.93 -18.11 -3.68
CA THR A 190 16.79 -19.49 -4.14
C THR A 190 17.43 -20.48 -3.16
N GLY A 191 16.74 -21.56 -2.87
CA GLY A 191 17.18 -22.61 -1.94
C GLY A 191 17.06 -22.25 -0.46
N ILE A 192 16.58 -21.03 -0.11
CA ILE A 192 16.37 -20.60 1.28
C ILE A 192 14.89 -20.37 1.56
N ASN A 193 14.30 -19.35 0.97
CA ASN A 193 12.93 -18.92 1.23
C ASN A 193 12.13 -18.54 -0.02
N LEU A 194 12.74 -18.54 -1.21
CA LEU A 194 12.05 -18.35 -2.47
C LEU A 194 11.26 -19.62 -2.82
N ILE A 195 9.95 -19.48 -3.01
CA ILE A 195 9.05 -20.57 -3.41
C ILE A 195 8.84 -20.54 -4.92
N SER A 196 8.59 -19.35 -5.47
CA SER A 196 8.36 -19.17 -6.91
C SER A 196 8.83 -17.79 -7.37
N ASP A 197 9.47 -17.79 -8.51
CA ASP A 197 9.92 -16.61 -9.27
C ASP A 197 9.32 -16.58 -10.69
N SER A 198 8.32 -17.42 -10.96
CA SER A 198 7.72 -17.60 -12.28
C SER A 198 7.14 -16.31 -12.89
N GLN A 199 6.84 -15.33 -12.05
CA GLN A 199 6.35 -14.01 -12.47
C GLN A 199 7.45 -12.96 -12.61
N LEU A 200 8.70 -13.30 -12.30
CA LEU A 200 9.83 -12.39 -12.50
C LEU A 200 10.22 -12.31 -13.97
N LYS A 201 10.49 -11.09 -14.39
CA LYS A 201 11.04 -10.78 -15.70
C LYS A 201 12.30 -9.96 -15.54
N GLN A 202 13.34 -10.33 -16.26
CA GLN A 202 14.54 -9.50 -16.37
C GLN A 202 14.25 -8.35 -17.31
N GLN A 203 14.61 -7.16 -16.90
CA GLN A 203 14.50 -5.93 -17.65
C GLN A 203 15.90 -5.42 -17.96
N HIS A 204 16.17 -5.08 -19.21
CA HIS A 204 17.40 -4.46 -19.65
C HIS A 204 17.12 -3.02 -20.07
N ALA A 205 17.95 -2.09 -19.59
CA ALA A 205 17.77 -0.66 -19.83
C ALA A 205 17.80 -0.29 -21.32
N ASP A 206 18.63 -0.97 -22.10
CA ASP A 206 18.82 -0.76 -23.53
C ASP A 206 17.63 -1.24 -24.39
N THR A 207 16.91 -2.28 -23.93
CA THR A 207 15.74 -2.81 -24.62
C THR A 207 14.44 -2.13 -24.19
N LEU A 208 14.47 -1.42 -23.06
CA LEU A 208 13.30 -0.79 -22.50
C LEU A 208 12.96 0.52 -23.20
N ARG A 209 11.88 0.53 -23.95
CA ARG A 209 11.34 1.73 -24.56
C ARG A 209 10.30 2.38 -23.67
N LEU A 210 10.66 3.51 -23.09
CA LEU A 210 9.81 4.27 -22.16
C LEU A 210 9.66 5.71 -22.62
N LYS A 211 8.45 6.23 -22.40
CA LYS A 211 8.09 7.62 -22.57
C LYS A 211 7.53 8.15 -21.26
N VAL A 212 8.15 9.16 -20.68
CA VAL A 212 7.67 9.82 -19.47
C VAL A 212 6.93 11.08 -19.86
N LYS A 213 5.67 11.17 -19.45
CA LYS A 213 4.85 12.37 -19.49
C LYS A 213 4.77 12.97 -18.09
N ALA A 214 5.53 14.01 -17.88
CA ALA A 214 5.52 14.75 -16.63
C ALA A 214 4.48 15.89 -16.68
N ILE A 215 3.71 16.02 -15.62
CA ILE A 215 2.67 17.04 -15.48
C ILE A 215 2.94 17.81 -14.18
N SER A 216 3.23 19.11 -14.30
CA SER A 216 3.33 20.01 -13.16
C SER A 216 2.02 20.80 -13.00
N LEU A 217 1.43 20.73 -11.82
CA LEU A 217 0.28 21.52 -11.43
C LEU A 217 0.77 22.82 -10.79
N GLN A 218 0.45 23.96 -11.39
CA GLN A 218 0.76 25.28 -10.86
C GLN A 218 -0.49 25.98 -10.39
N PRO A 219 -0.45 26.73 -9.27
CA PRO A 219 -1.54 27.58 -8.88
C PRO A 219 -1.69 28.73 -9.89
N GLU A 220 -2.89 28.91 -10.44
CA GLU A 220 -3.25 30.08 -11.23
C GLU A 220 -4.29 30.87 -10.43
N GLY A 221 -4.23 32.19 -10.48
CA GLY A 221 -5.14 33.05 -9.72
C GLY A 221 -6.62 32.68 -9.95
N ARG A 222 -7.48 32.94 -8.97
CA ARG A 222 -8.93 32.62 -8.95
C ARG A 222 -9.29 31.13 -8.86
N GLY A 223 -8.38 30.28 -8.30
CA GLY A 223 -8.67 28.84 -8.09
C GLY A 223 -8.48 27.96 -9.32
N GLN A 224 -8.00 28.51 -10.43
CA GLN A 224 -7.63 27.74 -11.61
C GLN A 224 -6.23 27.15 -11.43
N LYS A 225 -6.00 25.98 -12.03
CA LYS A 225 -4.69 25.32 -12.02
C LYS A 225 -4.16 25.25 -13.45
N LYS A 226 -3.02 25.88 -13.68
CA LYS A 226 -2.28 25.72 -14.95
C LYS A 226 -1.56 24.38 -14.93
N LYS A 227 -1.65 23.62 -16.02
CA LYS A 227 -0.93 22.36 -16.20
C LYS A 227 0.19 22.60 -17.20
N ILE A 228 1.43 22.48 -16.72
CA ILE A 228 2.60 22.38 -17.60
C ILE A 228 2.82 20.90 -17.87
N LYS A 229 3.03 20.53 -19.13
CA LYS A 229 3.26 19.15 -19.55
C LYS A 229 4.54 19.07 -20.34
N VAL A 230 5.37 18.09 -20.02
CA VAL A 230 6.60 17.75 -20.73
C VAL A 230 6.60 16.26 -21.03
N GLU A 231 7.05 15.87 -22.19
CA GLU A 231 7.26 14.48 -22.57
C GLU A 231 8.73 14.26 -22.92
N VAL A 232 9.32 13.22 -22.35
CA VAL A 232 10.73 12.83 -22.55
C VAL A 232 10.81 11.32 -22.78
N GLY A 233 11.86 10.86 -23.47
CA GLY A 233 12.09 9.44 -23.73
C GLY A 233 11.77 9.02 -25.16
N ASP A 234 11.52 7.72 -25.33
CA ASP A 234 11.35 7.11 -26.65
C ASP A 234 9.98 7.47 -27.26
N LYS A 235 9.97 7.85 -28.55
CA LYS A 235 8.76 8.31 -29.23
C LYS A 235 7.61 7.28 -29.16
N ASP A 236 7.96 5.99 -29.32
CA ASP A 236 7.03 4.86 -29.31
C ASP A 236 7.13 4.04 -28.01
N GLY A 237 7.67 4.65 -26.94
CA GLY A 237 7.84 3.99 -25.65
C GLY A 237 6.54 3.85 -24.87
N GLU A 238 6.52 2.89 -23.94
CA GLU A 238 5.42 2.73 -22.99
C GLU A 238 5.26 4.01 -22.18
N LEU A 239 4.05 4.59 -22.18
CA LEU A 239 3.77 5.87 -21.55
C LEU A 239 3.66 5.73 -20.02
N ARG A 240 4.52 6.44 -19.31
CA ARG A 240 4.45 6.62 -17.85
C ARG A 240 4.11 8.06 -17.53
N THR A 241 2.94 8.28 -16.93
CA THR A 241 2.52 9.62 -16.52
C THR A 241 2.92 9.88 -15.08
N LEU A 242 3.68 10.95 -14.87
CA LEU A 242 4.15 11.39 -13.54
C LEU A 242 3.59 12.78 -13.23
N HIS A 243 3.24 13.00 -11.99
CA HIS A 243 2.68 14.27 -11.52
C HIS A 243 3.61 14.91 -10.49
N THR A 244 3.73 16.23 -10.57
CA THR A 244 4.46 17.05 -9.59
C THR A 244 3.79 18.41 -9.47
N TYR A 245 4.34 19.28 -8.62
CA TYR A 245 3.78 20.60 -8.35
C TYR A 245 4.84 21.69 -8.48
N ASN A 246 4.40 22.87 -8.91
CA ASN A 246 5.17 24.12 -8.90
C ASN A 246 6.52 24.07 -9.60
N LYS A 247 6.71 23.17 -10.56
CA LYS A 247 7.91 23.15 -11.41
C LYS A 247 7.66 23.96 -12.68
N SER A 248 8.60 24.83 -13.02
CA SER A 248 8.66 25.45 -14.35
C SER A 248 8.84 24.39 -15.43
N GLU A 249 8.71 24.75 -16.69
CA GLU A 249 8.85 23.80 -17.80
C GLU A 249 10.28 23.20 -17.85
N SER A 250 11.30 24.00 -17.59
CA SER A 250 12.70 23.56 -17.54
C SER A 250 12.97 22.60 -16.39
N GLU A 251 12.51 22.92 -15.18
CA GLU A 251 12.64 22.05 -14.02
C GLU A 251 11.85 20.77 -14.19
N LEU A 252 10.66 20.85 -14.80
CA LEU A 252 9.83 19.69 -15.08
C LEU A 252 10.49 18.74 -16.08
N ARG A 253 11.15 19.30 -17.13
CA ARG A 253 11.90 18.51 -18.11
C ARG A 253 13.09 17.82 -17.46
N GLN A 254 13.89 18.55 -16.70
CA GLN A 254 15.04 17.98 -15.98
C GLN A 254 14.60 16.86 -15.02
N TRP A 255 13.54 17.08 -14.27
CA TRP A 255 12.98 16.07 -13.37
C TRP A 255 12.46 14.85 -14.14
N ALA A 256 11.76 15.05 -15.27
CA ALA A 256 11.26 13.96 -16.09
C ALA A 256 12.39 13.11 -16.70
N GLU A 257 13.51 13.75 -17.09
CA GLU A 257 14.69 13.06 -17.59
C GLU A 257 15.38 12.23 -16.49
N GLN A 258 15.49 12.77 -15.27
CA GLN A 258 16.01 12.03 -14.12
C GLN A 258 15.13 10.80 -13.80
N GLU A 259 13.81 10.96 -13.81
CA GLU A 259 12.89 9.85 -13.57
C GLU A 259 12.92 8.81 -14.70
N LEU A 260 13.07 9.25 -15.95
CA LEU A 260 13.27 8.35 -17.08
C LEU A 260 14.53 7.49 -16.89
N GLN A 261 15.65 8.09 -16.49
CA GLN A 261 16.90 7.38 -16.21
C GLN A 261 16.75 6.37 -15.07
N ARG A 262 15.95 6.71 -14.04
CA ARG A 262 15.66 5.79 -12.93
C ARG A 262 14.79 4.62 -13.35
N LEU A 263 13.83 4.86 -14.26
CA LEU A 263 12.95 3.82 -14.79
C LEU A 263 13.67 2.92 -15.79
N LYS A 264 14.63 3.47 -16.56
CA LYS A 264 15.48 2.74 -17.50
C LYS A 264 16.71 2.15 -16.83
N GLN A 265 16.51 1.24 -15.90
CA GLN A 265 17.60 0.52 -15.23
C GLN A 265 17.49 -0.98 -15.48
N ASP A 266 18.65 -1.62 -15.50
CA ASP A 266 18.70 -3.08 -15.46
C ASP A 266 18.14 -3.59 -14.13
N GLY A 267 17.33 -4.62 -14.19
CA GLY A 267 16.74 -5.14 -12.96
C GLY A 267 15.70 -6.22 -13.18
N LEU A 268 14.92 -6.44 -12.16
CA LEU A 268 13.79 -7.35 -12.16
C LEU A 268 12.47 -6.60 -12.04
N THR A 269 11.46 -7.09 -12.71
CA THR A 269 10.06 -6.67 -12.59
C THR A 269 9.17 -7.88 -12.33
N GLY A 270 7.95 -7.65 -11.82
CA GLY A 270 7.01 -8.72 -11.52
C GLY A 270 6.94 -9.05 -10.04
N SER A 271 6.63 -10.29 -9.70
CA SER A 271 6.46 -10.73 -8.32
C SER A 271 7.22 -12.01 -7.99
N VAL A 272 7.51 -12.19 -6.71
CA VAL A 272 8.09 -13.40 -6.12
C VAL A 272 7.21 -13.91 -5.02
N THR A 273 7.15 -15.24 -4.87
CA THR A 273 6.47 -15.89 -3.74
C THR A 273 7.50 -16.41 -2.75
N THR A 274 7.31 -16.08 -1.47
CA THR A 274 8.17 -16.51 -0.36
C THR A 274 7.36 -17.05 0.81
N PHE A 275 8.02 -17.71 1.75
CA PHE A 275 7.41 -18.13 3.00
C PHE A 275 7.10 -16.92 3.89
N GLY A 276 6.05 -17.02 4.71
CA GLY A 276 5.62 -15.99 5.67
C GLY A 276 6.34 -16.05 7.02
N ALA A 277 7.57 -16.58 7.09
CA ALA A 277 8.33 -16.65 8.35
C ALA A 277 8.59 -15.25 8.93
N ARG A 278 8.84 -14.28 8.07
CA ARG A 278 8.82 -12.86 8.41
C ARG A 278 7.90 -12.13 7.44
N LEU A 279 6.93 -11.39 7.96
CA LEU A 279 5.99 -10.66 7.14
C LEU A 279 6.66 -9.43 6.53
N ILE A 280 6.41 -9.24 5.23
CA ILE A 280 6.86 -8.08 4.46
C ILE A 280 5.71 -7.08 4.41
N ASP A 281 6.02 -5.81 4.58
CA ASP A 281 5.06 -4.75 4.36
C ASP A 281 5.38 -3.97 3.07
N LYS A 282 4.39 -3.25 2.54
CA LYS A 282 4.62 -2.30 1.44
C LYS A 282 5.67 -1.27 1.86
N LEU A 283 6.49 -0.83 0.92
CA LEU A 283 7.68 0.00 1.07
C LEU A 283 8.89 -0.70 1.72
N ASP A 284 8.76 -1.91 2.26
CA ASP A 284 9.94 -2.64 2.74
C ASP A 284 10.90 -2.94 1.59
N HIS A 285 12.18 -3.03 1.92
CA HIS A 285 13.22 -3.33 0.96
C HIS A 285 13.45 -4.83 0.87
N VAL A 286 13.37 -5.37 -0.34
CA VAL A 286 13.55 -6.79 -0.63
C VAL A 286 14.78 -6.98 -1.50
N ALA A 287 15.79 -7.65 -0.95
CA ALA A 287 16.99 -8.04 -1.69
C ALA A 287 16.76 -9.41 -2.34
N ILE A 288 16.84 -9.47 -3.67
CA ILE A 288 16.63 -10.70 -4.44
C ILE A 288 17.98 -11.36 -4.74
N ARG A 289 18.09 -12.65 -4.46
CA ARG A 289 19.23 -13.50 -4.81
C ARG A 289 18.75 -14.74 -5.55
N LEU A 290 19.15 -14.88 -6.81
CA LEU A 290 18.84 -16.04 -7.64
C LEU A 290 20.12 -16.81 -7.95
N GLU A 291 20.11 -18.11 -7.69
CA GLU A 291 21.26 -19.00 -7.93
C GLU A 291 22.58 -18.44 -7.35
N GLY A 292 22.52 -17.88 -6.15
CA GLY A 292 23.67 -17.27 -5.48
C GLY A 292 24.04 -15.86 -5.97
N LYS A 293 23.49 -15.40 -7.11
CA LYS A 293 23.76 -14.07 -7.66
C LYS A 293 22.84 -13.03 -7.05
N ARG A 294 23.39 -11.86 -6.75
CA ARG A 294 22.63 -10.70 -6.26
C ARG A 294 21.97 -9.98 -7.44
N MET A 295 20.64 -9.96 -7.46
CA MET A 295 19.85 -9.37 -8.54
C MET A 295 19.43 -7.91 -8.26
N GLY A 296 19.63 -7.43 -7.04
CA GLY A 296 19.31 -6.07 -6.62
C GLY A 296 18.46 -6.01 -5.35
N VAL A 297 18.17 -4.77 -4.94
CA VAL A 297 17.26 -4.46 -3.84
C VAL A 297 16.10 -3.67 -4.39
N TYR A 298 14.88 -4.08 -4.06
CA TYR A 298 13.65 -3.48 -4.58
C TYR A 298 12.73 -3.09 -3.44
N GLN A 299 11.96 -2.05 -3.64
CA GLN A 299 10.89 -1.70 -2.73
C GLN A 299 9.69 -2.63 -2.97
N ALA A 300 9.06 -3.12 -1.91
CA ALA A 300 7.82 -3.88 -2.02
C ALA A 300 6.66 -2.93 -2.38
N LYS A 301 6.12 -3.08 -3.59
CA LYS A 301 5.02 -2.26 -4.12
C LYS A 301 3.66 -2.78 -3.67
N LYS A 302 3.47 -4.10 -3.74
CA LYS A 302 2.28 -4.82 -3.30
C LYS A 302 2.71 -6.11 -2.62
N VAL A 303 2.00 -6.47 -1.55
CA VAL A 303 2.21 -7.75 -0.84
C VAL A 303 0.85 -8.41 -0.64
N VAL A 304 0.73 -9.66 -1.09
CA VAL A 304 -0.43 -10.52 -0.85
C VAL A 304 -0.01 -11.64 0.08
N ILE A 305 -0.56 -11.64 1.29
CA ILE A 305 -0.31 -12.68 2.29
C ILE A 305 -1.45 -13.67 2.24
N LYS A 306 -1.13 -14.96 2.08
CA LYS A 306 -2.09 -16.06 2.06
C LYS A 306 -1.78 -17.04 3.18
N TYR A 307 -2.81 -17.37 3.95
CA TYR A 307 -2.79 -18.36 5.02
C TYR A 307 -3.85 -19.43 4.74
N GLY A 308 -3.51 -20.70 4.78
CA GLY A 308 -4.44 -21.79 4.53
C GLY A 308 -3.77 -23.14 4.38
N ALA A 309 -4.36 -24.02 3.59
CA ALA A 309 -3.87 -25.40 3.39
C ALA A 309 -2.43 -25.45 2.84
N ASP A 310 -2.06 -24.47 2.01
CA ASP A 310 -0.71 -24.40 1.43
C ASP A 310 0.32 -23.75 2.37
N GLY A 311 -0.06 -23.43 3.60
CA GLY A 311 0.78 -22.76 4.59
C GLY A 311 0.64 -21.24 4.58
N LEU A 312 1.62 -20.54 5.18
CA LEU A 312 1.72 -19.09 5.19
C LEU A 312 2.70 -18.65 4.11
N ARG A 313 2.18 -17.96 3.11
CA ARG A 313 2.93 -17.50 1.93
C ARG A 313 2.72 -16.02 1.69
N GLN A 314 3.71 -15.39 1.07
CA GLN A 314 3.65 -14.00 0.65
C GLN A 314 4.05 -13.90 -0.82
N GLU A 315 3.23 -13.23 -1.60
CA GLU A 315 3.56 -12.80 -2.94
C GLU A 315 3.92 -11.32 -2.90
N VAL A 316 5.16 -11.00 -3.26
CA VAL A 316 5.71 -9.65 -3.21
C VAL A 316 5.91 -9.14 -4.63
N THR A 317 5.16 -8.13 -5.01
CA THR A 317 5.37 -7.40 -6.28
C THR A 317 6.48 -6.37 -6.08
N LEU A 318 7.48 -6.45 -6.95
CA LEU A 318 8.63 -5.54 -6.93
C LEU A 318 8.23 -4.16 -7.46
N GLY A 319 8.61 -3.13 -6.73
CA GLY A 319 8.52 -1.74 -7.13
C GLY A 319 9.87 -1.21 -7.64
N TYR A 320 10.24 -0.01 -7.20
CA TYR A 320 11.48 0.62 -7.63
C TYR A 320 12.71 -0.13 -7.11
N ARG A 321 13.75 -0.18 -7.95
CA ARG A 321 15.07 -0.61 -7.51
C ARG A 321 15.66 0.47 -6.61
N VAL A 322 16.00 0.09 -5.40
CA VAL A 322 16.65 0.97 -4.43
C VAL A 322 18.13 1.08 -4.79
N ALA A 323 18.64 2.31 -4.87
CA ALA A 323 20.07 2.52 -5.06
C ALA A 323 20.85 1.83 -3.94
N GLN A 324 21.97 1.21 -4.30
CA GLN A 324 22.83 0.48 -3.36
C GLN A 324 23.71 1.43 -2.55
#